data_354fb87e0092b15fb5bfa1ab8ae7d3e1
#
_entry.id   354fb87e0092b15fb5bfa1ab8ae7d3e1
#
_cell.length_a   1.000
_cell.length_b   1.000
_cell.length_c   1.000
_cell.angle_alpha   90.00
_cell.angle_beta   90.00
_cell.angle_gamma   90.00
#
_symmetry.space_group_name_H-M   'P 1'
#
loop_
_entity.id
_entity.type
_entity.pdbx_description
1 polymer ?
#
loop_
_entity_poly.entity_id
_entity_poly.type
_entity_poly.pdbx_seq_one_letter_code
_entity_poly.pdbx_strand_id
1 'polypeptide(L)'
;ERAAWVIESGDYLLKMGNSSRDTFVKGLICVEKTILAEQCTNCLNITECNNGKIEFLTQKENDAEMASVLNITEQNKDVSGQNIIFVTPEDVHDVQENRKCGKETISKAETTVSEREKERNLAELSIKELAALCVGYGPGTPFAAVGDRSDPSTIFDDEGKPMTTNSHPTGYPGYVSPAIEEKGIKSVFYKDGPAGIGGVAWPTEMLIACSFDKKLWQMFGDAVGKECEEQQVNVWLAPAVNLHRNPLCGRNFEYFSEDPYLTGVCACEITKGVQNSRPVIVCPKHFAANEQETFRRGNAGKNVDAVDSILTERALREQYLKPFEMLVKDAGIACIMTSFNKINGSFSGGSHDLCTQILREEWGFEGAVVTDWGDMDMVVDGADAVAAGNDIVMPGGPPVIRQILKGYEEGRVTREELEQAVRHLLIMIKRIRLAD
;
A
#
# COMPACT_ATOMS: atom_id res chain seq x y z
N GLU A 1 -8.80 22.05 14.18
CA GLU A 1 -9.79 21.00 14.00
C GLU A 1 -9.18 19.67 14.44
N ARG A 2 -10.00 18.70 14.79
CA ARG A 2 -9.52 17.45 15.41
C ARG A 2 -9.05 16.49 14.31
N ALA A 3 -7.82 16.06 14.34
CA ALA A 3 -7.33 14.98 13.45
C ALA A 3 -7.95 13.65 13.89
N ALA A 4 -9.16 13.33 13.42
CA ALA A 4 -9.90 12.18 13.89
C ALA A 4 -10.97 11.74 12.89
N TRP A 5 -11.23 10.43 12.84
CA TRP A 5 -12.44 9.90 12.23
C TRP A 5 -13.62 10.14 13.16
N VAL A 6 -14.66 10.77 12.65
CA VAL A 6 -15.88 11.04 13.41
C VAL A 6 -17.11 10.63 12.61
N ILE A 7 -18.15 10.21 13.34
CA ILE A 7 -19.50 10.08 12.79
C ILE A 7 -20.28 11.27 13.36
N GLU A 8 -20.60 12.24 12.51
CA GLU A 8 -21.28 13.45 12.93
C GLU A 8 -22.71 13.16 13.35
N SER A 9 -23.22 13.90 14.35
CA SER A 9 -24.64 13.84 14.72
C SER A 9 -25.52 14.31 13.58
N GLY A 10 -26.62 13.62 13.35
CA GLY A 10 -27.59 13.95 12.31
C GLY A 10 -28.37 12.76 11.79
N ASP A 11 -29.27 13.02 10.87
CA ASP A 11 -30.09 12.02 10.22
C ASP A 11 -29.57 11.75 8.81
N TYR A 12 -29.24 10.49 8.52
CA TYR A 12 -28.67 10.04 7.25
C TYR A 12 -29.68 9.16 6.51
N LEU A 13 -30.04 9.55 5.29
CA LEU A 13 -30.95 8.76 4.46
C LEU A 13 -30.20 7.66 3.72
N LEU A 14 -30.60 6.41 3.96
CA LEU A 14 -30.17 5.28 3.15
C LEU A 14 -31.00 5.23 1.88
N LYS A 15 -30.37 5.51 0.75
CA LYS A 15 -30.99 5.47 -0.57
C LYS A 15 -30.53 4.26 -1.37
N MET A 16 -31.44 3.65 -2.11
CA MET A 16 -31.13 2.57 -3.05
C MET A 16 -31.72 2.89 -4.41
N GLY A 17 -31.07 2.45 -5.49
CA GLY A 17 -31.56 2.68 -6.83
C GLY A 17 -30.64 2.10 -7.90
N ASN A 18 -31.03 2.32 -9.16
CA ASN A 18 -30.31 1.84 -10.33
C ASN A 18 -29.11 2.73 -10.70
N SER A 19 -29.07 3.94 -10.19
CA SER A 19 -27.97 4.90 -10.40
C SER A 19 -27.98 5.94 -9.28
N SER A 20 -26.96 6.78 -9.18
CA SER A 20 -26.90 7.89 -8.23
C SER A 20 -28.00 8.95 -8.43
N ARG A 21 -28.67 8.96 -9.60
CA ARG A 21 -29.74 9.89 -9.95
C ARG A 21 -31.16 9.30 -9.87
N ASP A 22 -31.26 7.97 -9.88
CA ASP A 22 -32.51 7.22 -9.78
C ASP A 22 -32.50 6.38 -8.52
N THR A 23 -32.81 7.02 -7.41
CA THR A 23 -32.77 6.43 -6.07
C THR A 23 -34.08 6.68 -5.32
N PHE A 24 -34.37 5.79 -4.37
CA PHE A 24 -35.46 5.94 -3.42
C PHE A 24 -34.97 5.65 -1.99
N VAL A 25 -35.59 6.27 -1.01
CA VAL A 25 -35.22 6.11 0.40
C VAL A 25 -35.65 4.73 0.90
N LYS A 26 -34.73 4.01 1.52
CA LYS A 26 -34.93 2.67 2.11
C LYS A 26 -34.84 2.64 3.63
N GLY A 27 -34.18 3.61 4.21
CA GLY A 27 -34.02 3.67 5.66
C GLY A 27 -33.50 5.01 6.12
N LEU A 28 -33.49 5.19 7.41
CA LEU A 28 -32.96 6.33 8.13
C LEU A 28 -31.91 5.83 9.13
N ILE A 29 -30.75 6.47 9.16
CA ILE A 29 -29.73 6.26 10.18
C ILE A 29 -29.69 7.52 11.05
N CYS A 30 -29.99 7.39 12.32
CA CYS A 30 -29.98 8.49 13.27
C CYS A 30 -28.76 8.40 14.17
N VAL A 31 -27.98 9.47 14.22
CA VAL A 31 -26.83 9.63 15.11
C VAL A 31 -27.12 10.79 16.04
N GLU A 32 -27.47 10.52 17.29
CA GLU A 32 -27.87 11.56 18.25
C GLU A 32 -26.73 12.50 18.64
N LYS A 33 -25.52 11.98 18.76
CA LYS A 33 -24.32 12.73 19.14
C LYS A 33 -23.16 12.35 18.25
N THR A 34 -22.31 13.30 17.92
CA THR A 34 -21.07 13.05 17.19
C THR A 34 -20.21 12.05 17.95
N ILE A 35 -19.83 10.95 17.27
CA ILE A 35 -19.04 9.85 17.81
C ILE A 35 -17.62 9.99 17.30
N LEU A 36 -16.64 9.99 18.20
CA LEU A 36 -15.22 9.85 17.87
C LEU A 36 -14.94 8.37 17.59
N ALA A 37 -14.70 8.03 16.33
CA ALA A 37 -14.43 6.66 15.92
C ALA A 37 -12.95 6.30 16.08
N GLU A 38 -12.04 7.16 15.59
CA GLU A 38 -10.60 6.90 15.65
C GLU A 38 -9.84 8.22 15.75
N GLN A 39 -8.84 8.31 16.64
CA GLN A 39 -7.93 9.45 16.72
C GLN A 39 -6.77 9.22 15.75
N CYS A 40 -6.50 10.20 14.91
CA CYS A 40 -5.42 10.19 13.94
C CYS A 40 -4.37 11.27 14.27
N THR A 41 -3.29 11.26 13.51
CA THR A 41 -2.28 12.32 13.52
C THR A 41 -2.42 13.17 12.26
N ASN A 42 -2.41 14.49 12.40
CA ASN A 42 -2.46 15.39 11.25
C ASN A 42 -1.03 15.65 10.74
N CYS A 43 -0.59 14.89 9.76
CA CYS A 43 0.80 14.85 9.32
C CYS A 43 1.02 15.23 7.84
N LEU A 44 0.01 15.09 6.99
CA LEU A 44 0.13 15.37 5.55
C LEU A 44 -0.50 16.72 5.16
N ASN A 45 -0.30 17.75 5.97
CA ASN A 45 -0.86 19.07 5.72
C ASN A 45 -0.33 19.71 4.43
N ILE A 46 -1.22 20.46 3.78
CA ILE A 46 -0.85 21.40 2.71
C ILE A 46 -0.20 22.65 3.36
N THR A 47 1.06 22.55 3.73
CA THR A 47 1.72 23.68 4.38
C THR A 47 2.33 24.68 3.40
N GLU A 48 2.70 24.24 2.20
CA GLU A 48 3.40 25.07 1.22
C GLU A 48 3.09 24.69 -0.22
N CYS A 49 1.82 24.66 -0.62
CA CYS A 49 1.52 24.56 -2.03
C CYS A 49 1.98 25.80 -2.76
N ASN A 50 2.93 25.62 -3.67
CA ASN A 50 3.42 26.65 -4.57
C ASN A 50 2.26 27.45 -5.15
N ASN A 51 2.22 28.76 -4.84
CA ASN A 51 1.29 29.77 -5.33
C ASN A 51 -0.15 29.79 -4.77
N GLY A 52 -0.44 29.17 -3.63
CA GLY A 52 -1.44 29.70 -2.70
C GLY A 52 -2.89 29.76 -3.12
N LYS A 53 -3.36 28.94 -4.06
CA LYS A 53 -4.80 28.96 -4.40
C LYS A 53 -5.33 27.58 -4.73
N ILE A 54 -5.51 26.77 -3.70
CA ILE A 54 -6.55 25.75 -3.77
C ILE A 54 -7.83 26.43 -3.31
N GLU A 55 -8.75 26.63 -4.25
CA GLU A 55 -10.10 27.03 -3.89
C GLU A 55 -10.86 25.79 -3.46
N PHE A 56 -11.14 25.70 -2.16
CA PHE A 56 -12.07 24.69 -1.66
C PHE A 56 -13.50 25.15 -1.95
N LEU A 57 -14.39 24.21 -2.26
CA LEU A 57 -15.84 24.48 -2.24
C LEU A 57 -16.20 25.12 -0.90
N THR A 58 -16.83 26.28 -0.95
CA THR A 58 -17.19 27.00 0.26
C THR A 58 -18.37 26.29 0.93
N GLN A 59 -18.47 26.42 2.24
CA GLN A 59 -19.59 25.87 3.00
C GLN A 59 -20.97 26.37 2.46
N LYS A 60 -21.02 27.57 1.89
CA LYS A 60 -22.23 28.12 1.28
C LYS A 60 -22.69 27.37 -0.01
N GLU A 61 -21.73 26.88 -0.80
CA GLU A 61 -22.04 26.07 -1.98
C GLU A 61 -22.51 24.68 -1.55
N ASN A 62 -21.87 24.09 -0.55
CA ASN A 62 -22.33 22.88 0.11
C ASN A 62 -23.71 23.04 0.76
N ASP A 63 -23.97 24.17 1.43
CA ASP A 63 -25.26 24.46 2.06
C ASP A 63 -26.39 24.59 1.04
N ALA A 64 -26.12 25.13 -0.16
CA ALA A 64 -27.10 25.20 -1.24
C ALA A 64 -27.40 23.81 -1.85
N GLU A 65 -26.39 22.98 -2.00
CA GLU A 65 -26.54 21.60 -2.48
C GLU A 65 -27.22 20.72 -1.42
N MET A 66 -26.85 20.87 -0.15
CA MET A 66 -27.51 20.22 0.99
C MET A 66 -28.95 20.70 1.17
N ALA A 67 -29.25 22.00 0.99
CA ALA A 67 -30.61 22.52 1.04
C ALA A 67 -31.48 21.94 -0.10
N SER A 68 -30.90 21.71 -1.27
CA SER A 68 -31.60 21.04 -2.38
C SER A 68 -31.89 19.58 -2.06
N VAL A 69 -30.97 18.88 -1.41
CA VAL A 69 -31.15 17.50 -0.93
C VAL A 69 -32.12 17.44 0.24
N LEU A 70 -32.07 18.39 1.19
CA LEU A 70 -32.99 18.48 2.32
C LEU A 70 -34.42 18.85 1.90
N ASN A 71 -34.62 19.70 0.88
CA ASN A 71 -35.94 19.96 0.31
C ASN A 71 -36.59 18.72 -0.31
N ILE A 72 -35.79 17.81 -0.88
CA ILE A 72 -36.23 16.50 -1.33
C ILE A 72 -36.62 15.62 -0.13
N THR A 73 -35.91 15.76 1.00
CA THR A 73 -36.17 15.01 2.24
C THR A 73 -37.42 15.48 2.98
N GLU A 74 -37.70 16.78 2.98
CA GLU A 74 -38.97 17.31 3.60
C GLU A 74 -40.21 16.87 2.86
N GLN A 75 -40.11 16.67 1.56
CA GLN A 75 -41.23 16.15 0.75
C GLN A 75 -41.43 14.63 0.91
N ASN A 76 -40.44 13.90 1.41
CA ASN A 76 -40.46 12.44 1.60
C ASN A 76 -40.52 12.00 3.08
N LYS A 77 -41.01 12.86 3.97
CA LYS A 77 -41.10 12.58 5.43
C LYS A 77 -42.11 11.52 5.86
N ASP A 78 -42.76 10.85 4.93
CA ASP A 78 -43.58 9.69 5.27
C ASP A 78 -42.67 8.44 5.38
N VAL A 79 -41.95 8.36 6.50
CA VAL A 79 -41.08 7.22 6.86
C VAL A 79 -41.86 6.15 7.66
N SER A 80 -43.19 6.21 7.65
CA SER A 80 -44.04 5.23 8.33
C SER A 80 -43.87 3.86 7.65
N GLY A 81 -43.14 2.96 8.31
CA GLY A 81 -42.84 1.59 7.83
C GLY A 81 -41.43 1.38 7.27
N GLN A 82 -40.53 2.35 7.37
CA GLN A 82 -39.12 2.18 6.96
C GLN A 82 -38.24 1.78 8.15
N ASN A 83 -37.17 1.03 7.87
CA ASN A 83 -36.20 0.63 8.89
C ASN A 83 -35.43 1.87 9.39
N ILE A 84 -35.57 2.17 10.68
CA ILE A 84 -34.79 3.21 11.36
C ILE A 84 -33.69 2.51 12.14
N ILE A 85 -32.45 2.91 11.92
CA ILE A 85 -31.25 2.42 12.61
C ILE A 85 -30.71 3.55 13.47
N PHE A 86 -30.60 3.34 14.77
CA PHE A 86 -29.91 4.24 15.68
C PHE A 86 -28.45 3.77 15.82
N VAL A 87 -27.50 4.66 15.61
CA VAL A 87 -26.08 4.38 15.77
C VAL A 87 -25.59 5.00 17.07
N THR A 88 -25.00 4.18 17.93
CA THR A 88 -24.49 4.54 19.24
C THR A 88 -22.95 4.42 19.27
N PRO A 89 -22.27 5.02 20.28
CA PRO A 89 -20.84 4.80 20.47
C PRO A 89 -20.46 3.32 20.65
N GLU A 90 -21.32 2.54 21.26
CA GLU A 90 -21.12 1.10 21.48
C GLU A 90 -21.07 0.34 20.14
N ASP A 91 -21.95 0.65 19.21
CA ASP A 91 -21.96 0.03 17.88
C ASP A 91 -20.62 0.24 17.15
N VAL A 92 -20.03 1.45 17.27
CA VAL A 92 -18.73 1.77 16.67
C VAL A 92 -17.60 1.03 17.39
N HIS A 93 -17.65 0.94 18.71
CA HIS A 93 -16.68 0.21 19.51
C HIS A 93 -16.68 -1.29 19.16
N ASP A 94 -17.85 -1.91 19.05
CA ASP A 94 -18.00 -3.33 18.73
C ASP A 94 -17.40 -3.67 17.35
N VAL A 95 -17.55 -2.81 16.35
CA VAL A 95 -16.93 -2.99 15.03
C VAL A 95 -15.42 -2.92 15.14
N GLN A 96 -14.88 -1.99 15.93
CA GLN A 96 -13.43 -1.84 16.12
C GLN A 96 -12.81 -3.02 16.87
N GLU A 97 -13.48 -3.52 17.93
CA GLU A 97 -13.01 -4.69 18.67
C GLU A 97 -13.05 -5.97 17.82
N ASN A 98 -14.07 -6.14 16.98
CA ASN A 98 -14.15 -7.26 16.05
C ASN A 98 -13.00 -7.21 15.00
N ARG A 99 -12.59 -6.02 14.56
CA ARG A 99 -11.41 -5.83 13.70
C ARG A 99 -10.11 -6.17 14.42
N LYS A 100 -9.96 -5.77 15.70
CA LYS A 100 -8.82 -6.14 16.55
C LYS A 100 -8.76 -7.65 16.80
N CYS A 101 -9.89 -8.28 17.05
CA CYS A 101 -9.98 -9.73 17.27
C CYS A 101 -9.52 -10.51 16.03
N GLY A 102 -9.84 -10.05 14.81
CA GLY A 102 -9.31 -10.62 13.57
C GLY A 102 -7.78 -10.54 13.48
N LYS A 103 -7.19 -9.41 13.90
CA LYS A 103 -5.73 -9.24 13.99
C LYS A 103 -5.08 -10.16 15.04
N GLU A 104 -5.69 -10.31 16.21
CA GLU A 104 -5.18 -11.19 17.27
C GLU A 104 -5.17 -12.67 16.87
N THR A 105 -6.12 -13.11 16.07
CA THR A 105 -6.16 -14.51 15.57
C THR A 105 -5.03 -14.78 14.60
N ILE A 106 -4.64 -13.79 13.79
CA ILE A 106 -3.49 -13.87 12.89
C ILE A 106 -2.17 -13.77 13.67
N SER A 107 -2.10 -12.92 14.72
CA SER A 107 -0.87 -12.69 15.48
C SER A 107 -0.57 -13.80 16.51
N LYS A 108 -1.57 -14.38 17.13
CA LYS A 108 -1.38 -15.46 18.15
C LYS A 108 -0.84 -16.77 17.57
N ALA A 109 -1.04 -17.05 16.30
CA ALA A 109 -0.41 -18.19 15.63
C ALA A 109 1.10 -18.01 15.43
N GLU A 110 1.62 -16.80 15.53
CA GLU A 110 3.00 -16.45 15.19
C GLU A 110 3.97 -16.28 16.36
N THR A 111 3.48 -16.21 17.61
CA THR A 111 4.26 -15.70 18.76
C THR A 111 5.19 -16.74 19.43
N THR A 112 5.52 -17.87 18.83
CA THR A 112 6.28 -18.94 19.51
C THR A 112 7.70 -19.19 19.05
N VAL A 113 8.24 -18.44 18.10
CA VAL A 113 9.69 -18.46 17.82
C VAL A 113 10.29 -17.19 18.40
N SER A 114 11.23 -17.38 19.34
CA SER A 114 11.69 -16.35 20.24
C SER A 114 12.11 -15.06 19.53
N GLU A 115 11.48 -13.94 19.91
CA GLU A 115 11.90 -12.58 19.53
C GLU A 115 13.41 -12.39 19.73
N ARG A 116 13.98 -13.07 20.72
CA ARG A 116 15.42 -13.08 21.00
C ARG A 116 16.30 -13.69 19.90
N GLU A 117 15.82 -14.67 19.12
CA GLU A 117 16.56 -15.20 17.97
C GLU A 117 16.53 -14.24 16.78
N LYS A 118 15.42 -13.53 16.59
CA LYS A 118 15.29 -12.51 15.53
C LYS A 118 16.22 -11.33 15.80
N GLU A 119 16.24 -10.83 17.03
CA GLU A 119 17.11 -9.72 17.45
C GLU A 119 18.59 -10.10 17.36
N ARG A 120 18.93 -11.35 17.71
CA ARG A 120 20.30 -11.83 17.64
C ARG A 120 20.83 -11.90 16.20
N ASN A 121 20.00 -12.36 15.25
CA ASN A 121 20.39 -12.47 13.85
C ASN A 121 20.60 -11.08 13.20
N LEU A 122 19.82 -10.06 13.55
CA LEU A 122 19.99 -8.70 13.02
C LEU A 122 21.23 -8.03 13.55
N ALA A 123 21.54 -8.19 14.84
CA ALA A 123 22.73 -7.60 15.47
C ALA A 123 24.04 -8.15 14.88
N GLU A 124 24.03 -9.36 14.29
CA GLU A 124 25.17 -9.99 13.65
C GLU A 124 25.39 -9.54 12.19
N LEU A 125 24.45 -8.75 11.61
CA LEU A 125 24.59 -8.21 10.26
C LEU A 125 25.48 -6.95 10.27
N SER A 126 26.42 -6.89 9.34
CA SER A 126 27.19 -5.69 9.06
C SER A 126 26.31 -4.63 8.39
N ILE A 127 26.74 -3.37 8.42
CA ILE A 127 26.05 -2.28 7.70
C ILE A 127 25.97 -2.56 6.20
N LYS A 128 27.03 -3.16 5.63
CA LYS A 128 27.05 -3.56 4.21
C LYS A 128 25.99 -4.61 3.90
N GLU A 129 25.82 -5.62 4.75
CA GLU A 129 24.79 -6.65 4.59
C GLU A 129 23.39 -6.07 4.76
N LEU A 130 23.16 -5.23 5.76
CA LEU A 130 21.88 -4.53 5.96
C LEU A 130 21.54 -3.69 4.73
N ALA A 131 22.46 -2.86 4.23
CA ALA A 131 22.26 -2.06 3.03
C ALA A 131 21.97 -2.91 1.79
N ALA A 132 22.67 -4.03 1.63
CA ALA A 132 22.47 -4.95 0.51
C ALA A 132 21.10 -5.64 0.56
N LEU A 133 20.59 -5.97 1.74
CA LEU A 133 19.27 -6.58 1.94
C LEU A 133 18.13 -5.59 1.64
N CYS A 134 18.37 -4.28 1.75
CA CYS A 134 17.40 -3.24 1.40
C CYS A 134 17.30 -2.98 -0.12
N VAL A 135 17.96 -3.77 -0.97
CA VAL A 135 18.00 -3.51 -2.42
C VAL A 135 17.69 -4.77 -3.21
N GLY A 136 16.66 -4.70 -4.07
CA GLY A 136 16.28 -5.80 -4.94
C GLY A 136 16.91 -5.75 -6.33
N TYR A 137 16.73 -6.82 -7.07
CA TYR A 137 17.29 -7.06 -8.40
C TYR A 137 16.22 -7.48 -9.39
N GLY A 138 16.44 -7.22 -10.68
CA GLY A 138 15.51 -7.63 -11.74
C GLY A 138 16.23 -8.12 -12.99
N PRO A 139 15.60 -9.04 -13.76
CA PRO A 139 16.15 -9.51 -15.01
C PRO A 139 16.23 -8.36 -16.02
N GLY A 140 17.34 -8.29 -16.71
CA GLY A 140 17.55 -7.29 -17.78
C GLY A 140 17.84 -5.87 -17.30
N THR A 141 17.87 -5.63 -16.00
CA THR A 141 18.49 -4.39 -15.51
C THR A 141 20.00 -4.55 -15.57
N PRO A 142 20.75 -3.53 -16.03
CA PRO A 142 22.20 -3.56 -16.04
C PRO A 142 22.81 -3.89 -14.68
N PHE A 143 22.05 -3.66 -13.64
CA PHE A 143 22.43 -3.88 -12.24
C PHE A 143 22.20 -5.31 -11.75
N ALA A 144 21.17 -5.96 -12.25
CA ALA A 144 20.84 -7.32 -11.85
C ALA A 144 21.85 -8.33 -12.37
N ALA A 145 22.33 -8.06 -13.58
CA ALA A 145 23.16 -9.06 -14.22
C ALA A 145 24.48 -9.22 -13.52
N VAL A 146 24.90 -8.31 -12.66
CA VAL A 146 26.26 -8.28 -12.54
C VAL A 146 26.81 -7.85 -11.26
N GLY A 147 26.03 -7.38 -10.40
CA GLY A 147 26.71 -6.62 -9.43
C GLY A 147 27.91 -5.94 -10.08
N ASP A 148 28.02 -4.72 -10.01
CA ASP A 148 29.16 -4.05 -10.60
C ASP A 148 30.45 -4.68 -10.08
N ARG A 149 30.97 -5.67 -10.80
CA ARG A 149 32.20 -6.35 -10.42
C ARG A 149 33.39 -5.40 -10.41
N SER A 150 33.22 -4.17 -10.88
CA SER A 150 34.21 -3.12 -10.78
C SER A 150 34.27 -2.50 -9.37
N ASP A 151 33.22 -2.72 -8.53
CA ASP A 151 33.20 -2.29 -7.13
C ASP A 151 32.81 -3.46 -6.19
N PRO A 152 33.75 -4.38 -5.95
CA PRO A 152 33.50 -5.55 -5.10
C PRO A 152 33.15 -5.17 -3.66
N SER A 153 33.48 -3.97 -3.20
CA SER A 153 33.21 -3.52 -1.84
C SER A 153 31.71 -3.35 -1.56
N THR A 154 30.87 -3.33 -2.59
CA THR A 154 29.43 -3.10 -2.49
C THR A 154 28.62 -4.39 -2.36
N ILE A 155 29.06 -5.45 -3.04
CA ILE A 155 28.33 -6.72 -3.11
C ILE A 155 29.14 -7.88 -2.54
N PHE A 156 30.45 -7.75 -2.56
CA PHE A 156 31.39 -8.75 -2.04
C PHE A 156 31.99 -8.25 -0.75
N ASP A 157 32.28 -9.17 0.15
CA ASP A 157 33.09 -8.88 1.34
C ASP A 157 34.54 -8.55 0.98
N ASP A 158 35.34 -8.21 1.98
CA ASP A 158 36.75 -7.84 1.80
C ASP A 158 37.61 -9.02 1.30
N GLU A 159 37.08 -10.23 1.38
CA GLU A 159 37.74 -11.50 0.93
C GLU A 159 37.31 -11.87 -0.50
N GLY A 160 36.41 -11.06 -1.13
CA GLY A 160 35.90 -11.30 -2.47
C GLY A 160 34.76 -12.33 -2.53
N LYS A 161 34.17 -12.68 -1.37
CA LYS A 161 33.00 -13.56 -1.28
C LYS A 161 31.72 -12.74 -1.48
N PRO A 162 30.72 -13.25 -2.24
CA PRO A 162 29.44 -12.59 -2.36
C PRO A 162 28.76 -12.45 -0.99
N MET A 163 28.41 -11.22 -0.61
CA MET A 163 27.66 -10.93 0.62
C MET A 163 26.20 -11.32 0.51
N THR A 164 25.66 -11.23 -0.70
CA THR A 164 24.29 -11.59 -1.02
C THR A 164 24.26 -12.53 -2.21
N THR A 165 23.30 -13.44 -2.23
CA THR A 165 23.05 -14.37 -3.33
C THR A 165 21.61 -14.24 -3.81
N ASN A 166 21.36 -14.82 -4.99
CA ASN A 166 20.03 -14.92 -5.58
C ASN A 166 19.83 -16.40 -5.94
N SER A 167 18.93 -17.06 -5.21
CA SER A 167 18.67 -18.48 -5.38
C SER A 167 17.59 -18.78 -6.43
N HIS A 168 17.17 -17.79 -7.21
CA HIS A 168 16.11 -17.98 -8.18
C HIS A 168 16.51 -18.94 -9.32
N PRO A 169 15.60 -19.80 -9.78
CA PRO A 169 15.84 -20.66 -10.95
C PRO A 169 16.23 -19.85 -12.20
N THR A 170 17.18 -20.39 -12.96
CA THR A 170 17.61 -19.78 -14.22
C THR A 170 16.43 -19.56 -15.17
N GLY A 171 16.30 -18.34 -15.69
CA GLY A 171 15.24 -17.97 -16.62
C GLY A 171 13.97 -17.40 -16.00
N TYR A 172 13.93 -17.19 -14.69
CA TYR A 172 12.82 -16.50 -14.06
C TYR A 172 12.68 -15.04 -14.57
N PRO A 173 11.50 -14.66 -15.06
CA PRO A 173 11.31 -13.35 -15.67
C PRO A 173 10.90 -12.24 -14.69
N GLY A 174 10.92 -12.50 -13.39
CA GLY A 174 10.50 -11.54 -12.36
C GLY A 174 11.66 -10.85 -11.66
N TYR A 175 11.38 -10.26 -10.52
CA TYR A 175 12.32 -9.54 -9.66
C TYR A 175 12.56 -10.30 -8.37
N VAL A 176 13.70 -10.07 -7.71
CA VAL A 176 14.09 -10.82 -6.53
C VAL A 176 14.67 -9.91 -5.45
N SER A 177 14.40 -10.24 -4.19
CA SER A 177 15.20 -9.74 -3.08
C SER A 177 16.46 -10.61 -2.93
N PRO A 178 17.57 -10.06 -2.39
CA PRO A 178 18.77 -10.83 -2.14
C PRO A 178 18.58 -11.86 -1.02
N ALA A 179 19.50 -12.82 -0.94
CA ALA A 179 19.56 -13.81 0.13
C ALA A 179 20.93 -13.75 0.82
N ILE A 180 20.94 -14.08 2.10
CA ILE A 180 22.16 -14.45 2.86
C ILE A 180 21.86 -15.81 3.48
N GLU A 181 22.08 -16.88 2.70
CA GLU A 181 21.66 -18.23 3.06
C GLU A 181 22.33 -18.73 4.33
N GLU A 182 23.60 -18.36 4.57
CA GLU A 182 24.36 -18.71 5.78
C GLU A 182 23.69 -18.14 7.06
N LYS A 183 22.94 -17.05 6.92
CA LYS A 183 22.18 -16.39 8.01
C LYS A 183 20.68 -16.74 7.96
N GLY A 184 20.29 -17.67 7.11
CA GLY A 184 18.90 -18.13 6.98
C GLY A 184 17.96 -17.14 6.28
N ILE A 185 18.49 -16.10 5.62
CA ILE A 185 17.73 -15.12 4.86
C ILE A 185 17.61 -15.62 3.42
N LYS A 186 16.40 -15.93 2.99
CA LYS A 186 16.13 -16.44 1.62
C LYS A 186 15.63 -15.33 0.71
N SER A 187 15.90 -15.49 -0.59
CA SER A 187 15.31 -14.65 -1.64
C SER A 187 13.78 -14.76 -1.69
N VAL A 188 13.14 -13.67 -2.06
CA VAL A 188 11.72 -13.56 -2.34
C VAL A 188 11.54 -13.17 -3.80
N PHE A 189 10.58 -13.78 -4.48
CA PHE A 189 10.37 -13.66 -5.91
C PHE A 189 9.11 -12.86 -6.21
N TYR A 190 9.28 -11.75 -6.91
CA TYR A 190 8.23 -10.78 -7.23
C TYR A 190 7.89 -10.84 -8.70
N LYS A 191 6.61 -10.74 -9.03
CA LYS A 191 6.17 -10.60 -10.41
C LYS A 191 5.01 -9.65 -10.56
N ASP A 192 5.10 -8.79 -11.57
CA ASP A 192 4.06 -7.85 -11.92
C ASP A 192 2.95 -8.52 -12.74
N GLY A 193 1.78 -7.93 -12.71
CA GLY A 193 0.68 -8.20 -13.60
C GLY A 193 -0.70 -8.30 -12.94
N PRO A 194 -1.37 -7.16 -12.67
CA PRO A 194 -2.77 -7.18 -12.23
C PRO A 194 -3.71 -7.89 -13.21
N ALA A 195 -3.43 -7.81 -14.52
CA ALA A 195 -4.19 -8.51 -15.57
C ALA A 195 -3.51 -9.79 -16.07
N GLY A 196 -2.57 -10.37 -15.31
CA GLY A 196 -1.91 -11.65 -15.63
C GLY A 196 -0.41 -11.64 -15.37
N ILE A 197 0.12 -12.77 -14.93
CA ILE A 197 1.54 -12.95 -14.60
C ILE A 197 2.33 -13.69 -15.72
N GLY A 198 1.73 -13.89 -16.89
CA GLY A 198 2.37 -14.41 -18.09
C GLY A 198 1.92 -15.81 -18.53
N GLY A 199 1.18 -16.55 -17.73
CA GLY A 199 0.56 -17.81 -18.13
C GLY A 199 -0.81 -17.60 -18.77
N VAL A 200 -1.68 -16.85 -18.10
CA VAL A 200 -3.03 -16.52 -18.52
C VAL A 200 -3.21 -15.00 -18.57
N ALA A 201 -3.95 -14.52 -19.57
CA ALA A 201 -4.45 -13.15 -19.56
C ALA A 201 -5.76 -13.12 -18.78
N TRP A 202 -5.73 -12.59 -17.58
CA TRP A 202 -6.89 -12.43 -16.72
C TRP A 202 -7.74 -11.21 -17.13
N PRO A 203 -9.03 -11.20 -16.79
CA PRO A 203 -9.85 -10.00 -16.93
C PRO A 203 -9.23 -8.82 -16.18
N THR A 204 -9.44 -7.61 -16.70
CA THR A 204 -8.99 -6.38 -16.01
C THR A 204 -9.66 -6.22 -14.65
N GLU A 205 -8.98 -5.58 -13.70
CA GLU A 205 -9.53 -5.37 -12.35
C GLU A 205 -10.84 -4.58 -12.37
N MET A 206 -10.98 -3.60 -13.27
CA MET A 206 -12.23 -2.88 -13.50
C MET A 206 -13.38 -3.84 -13.92
N LEU A 207 -13.11 -4.77 -14.82
CA LEU A 207 -14.12 -5.75 -15.26
C LEU A 207 -14.52 -6.69 -14.12
N ILE A 208 -13.57 -7.12 -13.32
CA ILE A 208 -13.81 -7.94 -12.12
C ILE A 208 -14.71 -7.19 -11.13
N ALA A 209 -14.42 -5.92 -10.86
CA ALA A 209 -15.23 -5.08 -9.96
C ALA A 209 -16.68 -4.94 -10.41
N CYS A 210 -16.93 -4.84 -11.73
CA CYS A 210 -18.28 -4.73 -12.31
C CYS A 210 -19.18 -5.93 -12.02
N SER A 211 -18.65 -7.05 -11.55
CA SER A 211 -19.46 -8.21 -11.16
C SER A 211 -20.24 -8.00 -9.87
N PHE A 212 -19.78 -7.12 -8.97
CA PHE A 212 -20.32 -6.92 -7.61
C PHE A 212 -20.52 -8.22 -6.82
N ASP A 213 -19.67 -9.23 -7.08
CA ASP A 213 -19.76 -10.57 -6.48
C ASP A 213 -18.49 -10.93 -5.71
N LYS A 214 -18.56 -10.89 -4.37
CA LYS A 214 -17.45 -11.23 -3.48
C LYS A 214 -16.91 -12.64 -3.68
N LYS A 215 -17.77 -13.61 -4.03
CA LYS A 215 -17.33 -14.98 -4.29
C LYS A 215 -16.51 -15.06 -5.57
N LEU A 216 -16.94 -14.33 -6.60
CA LEU A 216 -16.18 -14.26 -7.85
C LEU A 216 -14.82 -13.62 -7.61
N TRP A 217 -14.74 -12.57 -6.79
CA TRP A 217 -13.48 -11.93 -6.46
C TRP A 217 -12.52 -12.88 -5.72
N GLN A 218 -13.03 -13.65 -4.75
CA GLN A 218 -12.23 -14.69 -4.07
C GLN A 218 -11.80 -15.80 -5.03
N MET A 219 -12.68 -16.27 -5.91
CA MET A 219 -12.35 -17.27 -6.92
C MET A 219 -11.28 -16.77 -7.90
N PHE A 220 -11.37 -15.51 -8.32
CA PHE A 220 -10.34 -14.88 -9.14
C PHE A 220 -9.00 -14.87 -8.40
N GLY A 221 -8.99 -14.41 -7.15
CA GLY A 221 -7.78 -14.43 -6.32
C GLY A 221 -7.20 -15.83 -6.13
N ASP A 222 -8.04 -16.85 -5.89
CA ASP A 222 -7.61 -18.23 -5.77
C ASP A 222 -6.95 -18.77 -7.07
N ALA A 223 -7.52 -18.41 -8.22
CA ALA A 223 -6.97 -18.82 -9.52
C ALA A 223 -5.62 -18.15 -9.81
N VAL A 224 -5.51 -16.83 -9.54
CA VAL A 224 -4.23 -16.11 -9.66
C VAL A 224 -3.18 -16.66 -8.68
N GLY A 225 -3.59 -16.93 -7.43
CA GLY A 225 -2.69 -17.52 -6.43
C GLY A 225 -2.13 -18.88 -6.87
N LYS A 226 -2.93 -19.73 -7.50
CA LYS A 226 -2.47 -21.01 -8.10
C LYS A 226 -1.46 -20.78 -9.22
N GLU A 227 -1.72 -19.82 -10.11
CA GLU A 227 -0.80 -19.50 -11.18
C GLU A 227 0.53 -18.94 -10.63
N CYS A 228 0.48 -18.12 -9.58
CA CYS A 228 1.67 -17.66 -8.88
C CYS A 228 2.49 -18.81 -8.31
N GLU A 229 1.85 -19.75 -7.63
CA GLU A 229 2.50 -20.94 -7.07
C GLU A 229 3.16 -21.80 -8.16
N GLU A 230 2.43 -22.10 -9.26
CA GLU A 230 2.93 -22.85 -10.41
C GLU A 230 4.15 -22.17 -11.07
N GLN A 231 4.17 -20.82 -11.09
CA GLN A 231 5.29 -20.03 -11.61
C GLN A 231 6.35 -19.68 -10.57
N GLN A 232 6.26 -20.20 -9.36
CA GLN A 232 7.18 -19.92 -8.25
C GLN A 232 7.27 -18.43 -7.88
N VAL A 233 6.17 -17.71 -8.01
CA VAL A 233 6.04 -16.31 -7.58
C VAL A 233 5.61 -16.28 -6.12
N ASN A 234 6.40 -15.63 -5.27
CA ASN A 234 6.06 -15.43 -3.85
C ASN A 234 5.25 -14.16 -3.61
N VAL A 235 5.53 -13.10 -4.37
CA VAL A 235 4.88 -11.81 -4.24
C VAL A 235 4.28 -11.39 -5.57
N TRP A 236 2.96 -11.37 -5.63
CA TRP A 236 2.23 -10.79 -6.75
C TRP A 236 2.13 -9.28 -6.56
N LEU A 237 2.71 -8.50 -7.50
CA LEU A 237 2.71 -7.03 -7.46
C LEU A 237 1.35 -6.47 -7.90
N ALA A 238 0.36 -6.83 -7.15
CA ALA A 238 -1.06 -6.49 -7.29
C ALA A 238 -1.79 -6.83 -5.96
N PRO A 239 -3.07 -6.44 -5.78
CA PRO A 239 -3.92 -5.69 -6.70
C PRO A 239 -3.50 -4.21 -6.81
N ALA A 240 -3.88 -3.53 -7.92
CA ALA A 240 -3.68 -2.11 -8.06
C ALA A 240 -4.93 -1.35 -7.61
N VAL A 241 -4.80 -0.51 -6.58
CA VAL A 241 -5.95 0.04 -5.84
C VAL A 241 -6.04 1.56 -5.87
N ASN A 242 -5.39 2.20 -6.84
CA ASN A 242 -5.63 3.61 -7.13
C ASN A 242 -7.04 3.82 -7.73
N LEU A 243 -7.53 5.04 -7.73
CA LEU A 243 -8.91 5.32 -8.09
C LEU A 243 -9.05 5.80 -9.54
N HIS A 244 -10.19 5.55 -10.15
CA HIS A 244 -10.58 6.11 -11.45
C HIS A 244 -10.96 7.60 -11.31
N ARG A 245 -10.01 8.44 -10.93
CA ARG A 245 -10.25 9.88 -10.79
C ARG A 245 -10.41 10.59 -12.14
N ASN A 246 -9.63 10.17 -13.13
CA ASN A 246 -9.62 10.77 -14.46
C ASN A 246 -9.71 9.66 -15.52
N PRO A 247 -10.68 9.70 -16.45
CA PRO A 247 -10.82 8.68 -17.49
C PRO A 247 -9.63 8.61 -18.45
N LEU A 248 -8.79 9.65 -18.50
CA LEU A 248 -7.58 9.70 -19.32
C LEU A 248 -6.34 9.08 -18.63
N CYS A 249 -6.46 8.59 -17.41
CA CYS A 249 -5.37 7.87 -16.77
C CYS A 249 -5.09 6.55 -17.52
N GLY A 250 -3.87 6.38 -18.00
CA GLY A 250 -3.47 5.23 -18.82
C GLY A 250 -3.49 3.89 -18.09
N ARG A 251 -3.64 3.88 -16.78
CA ARG A 251 -3.66 2.67 -15.92
C ARG A 251 -5.02 2.33 -15.33
N ASN A 252 -6.10 3.01 -15.75
CA ASN A 252 -7.45 2.70 -15.25
C ASN A 252 -7.86 1.23 -15.50
N PHE A 253 -7.28 0.56 -16.49
CA PHE A 253 -7.57 -0.84 -16.78
C PHE A 253 -7.17 -1.79 -15.63
N GLU A 254 -6.15 -1.42 -14.83
CA GLU A 254 -5.67 -2.21 -13.70
C GLU A 254 -6.16 -1.67 -12.34
N TYR A 255 -7.10 -0.72 -12.33
CA TYR A 255 -7.75 -0.20 -11.13
C TYR A 255 -9.22 -0.64 -11.11
N PHE A 256 -9.82 -0.75 -9.92
CA PHE A 256 -11.17 -1.31 -9.77
C PHE A 256 -12.30 -0.32 -10.06
N SER A 257 -12.23 0.87 -9.46
CA SER A 257 -13.37 1.80 -9.42
C SER A 257 -12.93 3.24 -9.08
N GLU A 258 -13.85 4.18 -9.25
CA GLU A 258 -13.75 5.51 -8.65
C GLU A 258 -14.14 5.53 -7.16
N ASP A 259 -14.88 4.50 -6.70
CA ASP A 259 -15.31 4.37 -5.31
C ASP A 259 -14.23 3.68 -4.48
N PRO A 260 -13.71 4.35 -3.42
CA PRO A 260 -12.63 3.81 -2.60
C PRO A 260 -13.06 2.60 -1.77
N TYR A 261 -14.31 2.54 -1.33
CA TYR A 261 -14.81 1.42 -0.55
C TYR A 261 -14.99 0.17 -1.41
N LEU A 262 -15.61 0.31 -2.60
CA LEU A 262 -15.72 -0.80 -3.56
C LEU A 262 -14.34 -1.34 -3.94
N THR A 263 -13.39 -0.44 -4.25
CA THR A 263 -11.99 -0.79 -4.53
C THR A 263 -11.38 -1.58 -3.38
N GLY A 264 -11.53 -1.10 -2.15
CA GLY A 264 -11.01 -1.78 -0.95
C GLY A 264 -11.62 -3.15 -0.73
N VAL A 265 -12.96 -3.29 -0.87
CA VAL A 265 -13.64 -4.58 -0.69
C VAL A 265 -13.22 -5.58 -1.77
N CYS A 266 -13.16 -5.18 -3.06
CA CYS A 266 -12.68 -6.03 -4.14
C CYS A 266 -11.26 -6.53 -3.86
N ALA A 267 -10.36 -5.60 -3.54
CA ALA A 267 -8.95 -5.92 -3.26
C ALA A 267 -8.79 -6.85 -2.05
N CYS A 268 -9.55 -6.63 -0.96
CA CYS A 268 -9.52 -7.51 0.20
C CYS A 268 -9.99 -8.93 -0.12
N GLU A 269 -11.07 -9.09 -0.86
CA GLU A 269 -11.59 -10.42 -1.22
C GLU A 269 -10.65 -11.16 -2.19
N ILE A 270 -10.06 -10.46 -3.16
CA ILE A 270 -9.01 -11.01 -4.04
C ILE A 270 -7.79 -11.45 -3.21
N THR A 271 -7.33 -10.60 -2.30
CA THR A 271 -6.21 -10.91 -1.41
C THR A 271 -6.43 -12.19 -0.60
N LYS A 272 -7.62 -12.35 -0.02
CA LYS A 272 -7.99 -13.59 0.70
C LYS A 272 -7.92 -14.82 -0.21
N GLY A 273 -8.34 -14.69 -1.46
CA GLY A 273 -8.25 -15.77 -2.45
C GLY A 273 -6.80 -16.12 -2.79
N VAL A 274 -5.96 -15.13 -3.10
CA VAL A 274 -4.55 -15.33 -3.45
C VAL A 274 -3.79 -15.99 -2.31
N GLN A 275 -3.94 -15.48 -1.09
CA GLN A 275 -3.18 -15.91 0.10
C GLN A 275 -3.75 -17.17 0.77
N ASN A 276 -4.80 -17.78 0.23
CA ASN A 276 -5.48 -18.93 0.82
C ASN A 276 -4.57 -20.16 0.91
N SER A 277 -3.88 -20.33 2.04
CA SER A 277 -2.99 -21.46 2.33
C SER A 277 -1.90 -21.68 1.25
N ARG A 278 -1.33 -20.59 0.69
CA ARG A 278 -0.27 -20.63 -0.31
C ARG A 278 0.94 -19.84 0.11
N PRO A 279 2.15 -20.20 -0.39
CA PRO A 279 3.38 -19.42 -0.20
C PRO A 279 3.40 -18.18 -1.12
N VAL A 280 2.26 -17.51 -1.26
CA VAL A 280 2.05 -16.35 -2.12
C VAL A 280 1.39 -15.24 -1.31
N ILE A 281 1.93 -14.04 -1.41
CA ILE A 281 1.34 -12.84 -0.85
C ILE A 281 1.09 -11.79 -1.94
N VAL A 282 0.20 -10.85 -1.65
CA VAL A 282 -0.06 -9.70 -2.51
C VAL A 282 0.81 -8.52 -2.11
N CYS A 283 1.12 -7.65 -3.07
CA CYS A 283 1.75 -6.36 -2.87
C CYS A 283 0.87 -5.28 -3.52
N PRO A 284 -0.12 -4.75 -2.79
CA PRO A 284 -0.98 -3.69 -3.31
C PRO A 284 -0.19 -2.45 -3.71
N LYS A 285 -0.67 -1.77 -4.78
CA LYS A 285 0.01 -0.63 -5.38
C LYS A 285 -0.98 0.40 -5.91
N HIS A 286 -0.61 1.65 -6.10
CA HIS A 286 0.64 2.30 -5.74
C HIS A 286 0.37 3.27 -4.58
N PHE A 287 1.02 3.10 -3.48
CA PHE A 287 0.81 3.83 -2.24
C PHE A 287 1.60 5.15 -2.23
N ALA A 288 0.95 6.31 -2.49
CA ALA A 288 -0.46 6.51 -2.72
C ALA A 288 -0.73 7.64 -3.73
N ALA A 289 -2.02 7.84 -4.06
CA ALA A 289 -2.50 8.93 -4.90
C ALA A 289 -1.87 9.00 -6.30
N ASN A 290 -1.64 7.84 -6.94
CA ASN A 290 -1.09 7.72 -8.30
C ASN A 290 -2.21 7.57 -9.34
N GLU A 291 -3.09 8.55 -9.46
CA GLU A 291 -4.19 8.56 -10.42
C GLU A 291 -3.87 9.33 -11.71
N GLN A 292 -2.60 9.68 -11.92
CA GLN A 292 -2.10 10.33 -13.14
C GLN A 292 -0.76 9.76 -13.54
N GLU A 293 -0.68 9.22 -14.76
CA GLU A 293 0.53 8.61 -15.30
C GLU A 293 1.46 9.62 -15.99
N THR A 294 0.90 10.68 -16.59
CA THR A 294 1.69 11.70 -17.29
C THR A 294 2.63 12.41 -16.32
N PHE A 295 3.93 12.25 -16.55
CA PHE A 295 5.00 12.79 -15.70
C PHE A 295 4.97 12.36 -14.24
N ARG A 296 4.43 11.18 -13.92
CA ARG A 296 4.32 10.69 -12.54
C ARG A 296 5.64 10.76 -11.75
N ARG A 297 6.78 10.61 -12.42
CA ARG A 297 8.13 10.74 -11.86
C ARG A 297 8.93 11.92 -12.43
N GLY A 298 8.29 12.80 -13.17
CA GLY A 298 8.95 13.90 -13.86
C GLY A 298 9.66 13.48 -15.14
N ASN A 299 10.41 14.42 -15.72
CA ASN A 299 11.27 14.21 -16.87
C ASN A 299 12.43 15.20 -16.84
N ALA A 300 13.58 14.78 -16.33
CA ALA A 300 14.76 15.63 -16.21
C ALA A 300 15.24 16.18 -17.57
N GLY A 301 15.17 15.38 -18.64
CA GLY A 301 15.55 15.81 -19.99
C GLY A 301 14.65 16.90 -20.58
N LYS A 302 13.43 17.06 -20.05
CA LYS A 302 12.48 18.12 -20.43
C LYS A 302 12.31 19.18 -19.36
N ASN A 303 13.06 19.11 -18.27
CA ASN A 303 12.91 19.99 -17.10
C ASN A 303 11.45 20.03 -16.58
N VAL A 304 10.81 18.87 -16.52
CA VAL A 304 9.45 18.69 -15.98
C VAL A 304 9.55 17.97 -14.66
N ASP A 305 8.99 18.56 -13.62
CA ASP A 305 8.93 17.94 -12.30
C ASP A 305 7.91 16.80 -12.25
N ALA A 306 8.00 15.96 -11.21
CA ALA A 306 7.03 14.91 -10.97
C ALA A 306 5.65 15.50 -10.65
N VAL A 307 4.61 14.78 -11.04
CA VAL A 307 3.24 15.12 -10.65
C VAL A 307 3.13 15.22 -9.14
N ASP A 308 2.52 16.30 -8.69
CA ASP A 308 2.19 16.53 -7.28
C ASP A 308 0.68 16.44 -7.09
N SER A 309 0.23 15.45 -6.35
CA SER A 309 -1.17 15.27 -5.97
C SER A 309 -1.48 16.16 -4.77
N ILE A 310 -2.06 17.33 -5.06
CA ILE A 310 -2.41 18.31 -4.03
C ILE A 310 -3.78 17.99 -3.44
N LEU A 311 -3.80 17.59 -2.18
CA LEU A 311 -4.98 17.05 -1.50
C LEU A 311 -5.08 17.56 -0.06
N THR A 312 -6.31 17.81 0.41
CA THR A 312 -6.49 17.92 1.87
C THR A 312 -6.23 16.56 2.51
N GLU A 313 -5.76 16.55 3.74
CA GLU A 313 -5.56 15.29 4.47
C GLU A 313 -6.86 14.50 4.61
N ARG A 314 -7.99 15.18 4.78
CA ARG A 314 -9.32 14.54 4.78
C ARG A 314 -9.58 13.81 3.48
N ALA A 315 -9.42 14.47 2.32
CA ALA A 315 -9.62 13.85 1.01
C ALA A 315 -8.65 12.68 0.78
N LEU A 316 -7.38 12.86 1.17
CA LEU A 316 -6.36 11.82 1.07
C LEU A 316 -6.78 10.57 1.86
N ARG A 317 -7.18 10.71 3.13
CA ARG A 317 -7.56 9.59 4.00
C ARG A 317 -8.90 8.95 3.60
N GLU A 318 -9.92 9.75 3.28
CA GLU A 318 -11.25 9.24 2.98
C GLU A 318 -11.35 8.59 1.59
N GLN A 319 -10.50 9.01 0.65
CA GLN A 319 -10.53 8.54 -0.73
C GLN A 319 -9.29 7.70 -1.08
N TYR A 320 -8.13 8.32 -1.17
CA TYR A 320 -6.94 7.71 -1.79
C TYR A 320 -6.23 6.70 -0.91
N LEU A 321 -6.27 6.87 0.39
CA LEU A 321 -5.68 5.93 1.36
C LEU A 321 -6.65 4.82 1.79
N LYS A 322 -7.96 5.03 1.61
CA LYS A 322 -8.99 4.11 2.12
C LYS A 322 -8.83 2.66 1.65
N PRO A 323 -8.58 2.35 0.36
CA PRO A 323 -8.39 0.97 -0.08
C PRO A 323 -7.16 0.31 0.58
N PHE A 324 -6.08 1.05 0.76
CA PHE A 324 -4.87 0.56 1.43
C PHE A 324 -5.10 0.30 2.91
N GLU A 325 -5.78 1.21 3.60
CA GLU A 325 -6.16 1.03 5.00
C GLU A 325 -6.96 -0.27 5.20
N MET A 326 -7.94 -0.52 4.32
CA MET A 326 -8.74 -1.74 4.36
C MET A 326 -7.88 -2.98 4.14
N LEU A 327 -6.96 -2.95 3.18
CA LEU A 327 -6.05 -4.07 2.91
C LEU A 327 -5.14 -4.38 4.12
N VAL A 328 -4.64 -3.37 4.80
CA VAL A 328 -3.84 -3.54 6.03
C VAL A 328 -4.70 -4.08 7.16
N LYS A 329 -5.84 -3.43 7.44
CA LYS A 329 -6.66 -3.73 8.63
C LYS A 329 -7.56 -4.96 8.44
N ASP A 330 -8.10 -5.21 7.24
CA ASP A 330 -9.15 -6.22 7.00
C ASP A 330 -8.64 -7.45 6.21
N ALA A 331 -7.52 -7.33 5.47
CA ALA A 331 -6.95 -8.44 4.70
C ALA A 331 -5.55 -8.90 5.17
N GLY A 332 -4.90 -8.15 6.06
CA GLY A 332 -3.64 -8.54 6.69
C GLY A 332 -2.51 -8.74 5.68
N ILE A 333 -2.34 -7.79 4.75
CA ILE A 333 -1.25 -7.83 3.75
C ILE A 333 0.12 -7.79 4.42
N ALA A 334 1.13 -8.37 3.77
CA ALA A 334 2.52 -8.39 4.23
C ALA A 334 3.49 -7.67 3.30
N CYS A 335 3.00 -7.07 2.22
CA CYS A 335 3.78 -6.24 1.31
C CYS A 335 2.91 -5.08 0.81
N ILE A 336 3.53 -3.94 0.49
CA ILE A 336 2.89 -2.78 -0.13
C ILE A 336 3.92 -2.04 -0.98
N MET A 337 3.50 -1.43 -2.11
CA MET A 337 4.39 -0.69 -3.00
C MET A 337 4.09 0.81 -2.97
N THR A 338 5.12 1.62 -2.72
CA THR A 338 5.00 3.09 -2.82
C THR A 338 4.87 3.56 -4.26
N SER A 339 4.48 4.81 -4.47
CA SER A 339 4.27 5.40 -5.80
C SER A 339 5.35 6.42 -6.15
N PHE A 340 5.44 6.79 -7.43
CA PHE A 340 6.44 7.75 -7.92
C PHE A 340 6.08 9.21 -7.71
N ASN A 341 4.79 9.52 -7.63
CA ASN A 341 4.31 10.90 -7.55
C ASN A 341 4.60 11.54 -6.21
N LYS A 342 4.49 12.85 -6.20
CA LYS A 342 4.45 13.62 -4.96
C LYS A 342 3.03 13.69 -4.39
N ILE A 343 2.93 13.88 -3.10
CA ILE A 343 1.73 14.24 -2.36
C ILE A 343 2.06 15.47 -1.53
N ASN A 344 1.38 16.59 -1.80
CA ASN A 344 1.59 17.83 -1.08
C ASN A 344 3.07 18.25 -1.00
N GLY A 345 3.80 18.12 -2.10
CA GLY A 345 5.20 18.51 -2.24
C GLY A 345 6.23 17.41 -1.95
N SER A 346 5.86 16.32 -1.27
CA SER A 346 6.78 15.24 -0.89
C SER A 346 6.56 14.00 -1.75
N PHE A 347 7.63 13.38 -2.23
CA PHE A 347 7.54 12.08 -2.91
C PHE A 347 6.97 11.01 -1.98
N SER A 348 6.06 10.19 -2.48
CA SER A 348 5.44 9.12 -1.69
C SER A 348 6.48 8.17 -1.09
N GLY A 349 7.46 7.73 -1.88
CA GLY A 349 8.55 6.87 -1.40
C GLY A 349 9.54 7.55 -0.45
N GLY A 350 9.53 8.89 -0.34
CA GLY A 350 10.37 9.67 0.58
C GLY A 350 9.60 10.27 1.75
N SER A 351 8.33 9.92 1.92
CA SER A 351 7.47 10.50 2.96
C SER A 351 7.42 9.63 4.20
N HIS A 352 8.13 10.04 5.25
CA HIS A 352 8.06 9.40 6.58
C HIS A 352 6.63 9.42 7.13
N ASP A 353 5.91 10.52 6.95
CA ASP A 353 4.52 10.65 7.41
C ASP A 353 3.60 9.61 6.76
N LEU A 354 3.81 9.32 5.47
CA LEU A 354 3.04 8.33 4.75
C LEU A 354 3.47 6.89 5.11
N CYS A 355 4.78 6.59 4.97
CA CYS A 355 5.31 5.23 5.06
C CYS A 355 5.49 4.75 6.51
N THR A 356 5.74 5.65 7.44
CA THR A 356 5.94 5.32 8.86
C THR A 356 4.75 5.73 9.71
N GLN A 357 4.43 7.03 9.79
CA GLN A 357 3.41 7.53 10.71
C GLN A 357 2.02 6.94 10.41
N ILE A 358 1.54 7.03 9.17
CA ILE A 358 0.21 6.54 8.81
C ILE A 358 0.22 5.01 8.66
N LEU A 359 1.11 4.50 7.81
CA LEU A 359 1.07 3.09 7.45
C LEU A 359 1.39 2.17 8.63
N ARG A 360 2.46 2.48 9.38
CA ARG A 360 2.94 1.61 10.46
C ARG A 360 2.38 1.97 11.81
N GLU A 361 2.49 3.22 12.24
CA GLU A 361 2.09 3.62 13.59
C GLU A 361 0.58 3.67 13.77
N GLU A 362 -0.17 4.26 12.81
CA GLU A 362 -1.62 4.33 12.92
C GLU A 362 -2.30 3.03 12.47
N TRP A 363 -1.91 2.46 11.32
CA TRP A 363 -2.60 1.27 10.80
C TRP A 363 -2.03 -0.04 11.32
N GLY A 364 -0.82 -0.03 11.90
CA GLY A 364 -0.15 -1.20 12.45
C GLY A 364 0.36 -2.17 11.37
N PHE A 365 0.86 -1.65 10.24
CA PHE A 365 1.46 -2.47 9.20
C PHE A 365 2.85 -2.95 9.60
N GLU A 366 3.06 -4.24 9.63
CA GLU A 366 4.34 -4.89 10.01
C GLU A 366 5.09 -5.51 8.82
N GLY A 367 4.50 -5.50 7.63
CA GLY A 367 5.07 -6.08 6.43
C GLY A 367 6.12 -5.20 5.75
N ALA A 368 6.64 -5.66 4.61
CA ALA A 368 7.63 -4.94 3.82
C ALA A 368 7.00 -3.87 2.92
N VAL A 369 7.61 -2.69 2.89
CA VAL A 369 7.33 -1.63 1.92
C VAL A 369 8.38 -1.72 0.82
N VAL A 370 7.94 -1.90 -0.42
CA VAL A 370 8.82 -1.88 -1.60
C VAL A 370 8.58 -0.60 -2.39
N THR A 371 9.62 -0.08 -3.04
CA THR A 371 9.46 1.05 -3.96
C THR A 371 8.83 0.60 -5.27
N ASP A 372 8.19 1.52 -6.00
CA ASP A 372 7.86 1.27 -7.40
C ASP A 372 9.12 1.09 -8.24
N TRP A 373 9.01 0.56 -9.46
CA TRP A 373 10.09 -0.02 -10.25
C TRP A 373 10.85 0.98 -11.12
N GLY A 374 12.15 1.03 -10.84
CA GLY A 374 13.12 1.79 -11.64
C GLY A 374 13.14 3.28 -11.35
N ASP A 375 14.29 3.90 -11.62
CA ASP A 375 14.51 5.35 -11.57
C ASP A 375 14.42 6.01 -10.17
N MET A 376 14.78 5.27 -9.11
CA MET A 376 14.91 5.87 -7.79
C MET A 376 15.86 7.07 -7.78
N ASP A 377 16.86 7.08 -8.64
CA ASP A 377 17.76 8.22 -8.82
C ASP A 377 17.05 9.53 -9.19
N MET A 378 15.85 9.44 -9.77
CA MET A 378 15.05 10.61 -10.18
C MET A 378 13.95 10.96 -9.17
N VAL A 379 13.63 10.07 -8.24
CA VAL A 379 12.52 10.22 -7.29
C VAL A 379 13.07 10.45 -5.88
N VAL A 380 13.71 9.46 -5.29
CA VAL A 380 14.24 9.53 -3.92
C VAL A 380 15.54 8.75 -3.86
N ASP A 381 16.55 9.30 -3.17
CA ASP A 381 17.80 8.58 -2.86
C ASP A 381 17.51 7.33 -2.01
N GLY A 382 18.26 6.25 -2.23
CA GLY A 382 18.03 4.98 -1.55
C GLY A 382 18.12 5.07 -0.02
N ALA A 383 18.99 5.91 0.51
CA ALA A 383 19.09 6.13 1.96
C ALA A 383 17.86 6.87 2.50
N ASP A 384 17.40 7.91 1.78
CA ASP A 384 16.23 8.69 2.18
C ASP A 384 14.94 7.86 2.05
N ALA A 385 14.87 6.95 1.06
CA ALA A 385 13.76 6.00 0.93
C ALA A 385 13.67 5.06 2.14
N VAL A 386 14.80 4.49 2.59
CA VAL A 386 14.85 3.62 3.77
C VAL A 386 14.52 4.42 5.04
N ALA A 387 15.10 5.60 5.23
CA ALA A 387 14.79 6.47 6.36
C ALA A 387 13.31 6.89 6.41
N ALA A 388 12.64 6.99 5.27
CA ALA A 388 11.21 7.25 5.21
C ALA A 388 10.32 6.03 5.57
N GLY A 389 10.88 4.82 5.59
CA GLY A 389 10.17 3.59 5.95
C GLY A 389 9.94 2.61 4.81
N ASN A 390 10.60 2.78 3.64
CA ASN A 390 10.69 1.70 2.66
C ASN A 390 11.73 0.68 3.12
N ASP A 391 11.47 -0.58 2.84
CA ASP A 391 12.32 -1.68 3.27
C ASP A 391 13.18 -2.22 2.12
N ILE A 392 12.67 -2.14 0.88
CA ILE A 392 13.36 -2.64 -0.30
C ILE A 392 13.21 -1.67 -1.47
N VAL A 393 14.33 -1.21 -2.00
CA VAL A 393 14.38 -0.44 -3.25
C VAL A 393 14.40 -1.40 -4.44
N MET A 394 13.43 -1.30 -5.35
CA MET A 394 13.22 -2.25 -6.45
C MET A 394 13.22 -1.60 -7.84
N PRO A 395 13.95 -2.18 -8.80
CA PRO A 395 15.27 -2.77 -8.62
C PRO A 395 16.29 -1.66 -8.42
N GLY A 396 17.30 -1.88 -7.59
CA GLY A 396 18.30 -0.86 -7.30
C GLY A 396 19.73 -1.28 -7.66
N GLY A 397 20.13 -2.47 -7.24
CA GLY A 397 21.48 -2.98 -7.46
C GLY A 397 22.57 -2.17 -6.76
N PRO A 398 23.84 -2.33 -7.18
CA PRO A 398 24.99 -1.72 -6.53
C PRO A 398 24.96 -0.19 -6.38
N PRO A 399 24.44 0.58 -7.36
CA PRO A 399 24.35 2.04 -7.19
C PRO A 399 23.53 2.46 -5.98
N VAL A 400 22.39 1.81 -5.76
CA VAL A 400 21.52 2.13 -4.61
C VAL A 400 22.12 1.65 -3.30
N ILE A 401 22.82 0.51 -3.29
CA ILE A 401 23.58 0.07 -2.09
C ILE A 401 24.62 1.14 -1.71
N ARG A 402 25.33 1.70 -2.69
CA ARG A 402 26.28 2.81 -2.44
C ARG A 402 25.59 4.06 -1.91
N GLN A 403 24.40 4.41 -2.40
CA GLN A 403 23.61 5.52 -1.86
C GLN A 403 23.26 5.29 -0.38
N ILE A 404 22.84 4.08 -0.02
CA ILE A 404 22.50 3.72 1.37
C ILE A 404 23.74 3.78 2.26
N LEU A 405 24.88 3.19 1.84
CA LEU A 405 26.11 3.22 2.59
C LEU A 405 26.63 4.64 2.80
N LYS A 406 26.60 5.47 1.73
CA LYS A 406 26.96 6.88 1.82
C LYS A 406 26.01 7.64 2.74
N GLY A 407 24.69 7.40 2.63
CA GLY A 407 23.69 8.01 3.51
C GLY A 407 23.89 7.64 4.97
N TYR A 408 24.32 6.41 5.25
CA TYR A 408 24.69 5.99 6.60
C TYR A 408 25.92 6.74 7.13
N GLU A 409 26.97 6.90 6.33
CA GLU A 409 28.15 7.69 6.68
C GLU A 409 27.82 9.17 6.92
N GLU A 410 26.86 9.72 6.17
CA GLU A 410 26.38 11.09 6.29
C GLU A 410 25.34 11.28 7.42
N GLY A 411 24.88 10.22 8.05
CA GLY A 411 23.85 10.24 9.10
C GLY A 411 22.42 10.50 8.58
N ARG A 412 22.16 10.26 7.27
CA ARG A 412 20.81 10.36 6.68
C ARG A 412 19.94 9.11 6.92
N VAL A 413 20.58 7.99 7.13
CA VAL A 413 19.94 6.75 7.55
C VAL A 413 20.74 6.14 8.70
N THR A 414 20.05 5.62 9.69
CA THR A 414 20.66 5.01 10.88
C THR A 414 20.77 3.49 10.76
N ARG A 415 21.56 2.88 11.64
CA ARG A 415 21.61 1.42 11.77
C ARG A 415 20.25 0.84 12.16
N GLU A 416 19.55 1.50 13.07
CA GLU A 416 18.24 1.11 13.55
C GLU A 416 17.20 1.07 12.44
N GLU A 417 17.19 2.05 11.53
CA GLU A 417 16.30 2.10 10.37
C GLU A 417 16.62 0.96 9.38
N LEU A 418 17.90 0.68 9.13
CA LEU A 418 18.32 -0.45 8.30
C LEU A 418 17.92 -1.81 8.94
N GLU A 419 18.12 -1.97 10.23
CA GLU A 419 17.68 -3.17 10.95
C GLU A 419 16.16 -3.32 10.92
N GLN A 420 15.43 -2.21 11.04
CA GLN A 420 13.97 -2.22 10.96
C GLN A 420 13.50 -2.65 9.57
N ALA A 421 14.10 -2.13 8.50
CA ALA A 421 13.79 -2.53 7.13
C ALA A 421 14.02 -4.04 6.91
N VAL A 422 15.16 -4.56 7.36
CA VAL A 422 15.44 -6.00 7.27
C VAL A 422 14.50 -6.82 8.15
N ARG A 423 14.08 -6.31 9.31
CA ARG A 423 13.06 -6.95 10.17
C ARG A 423 11.73 -7.13 9.45
N HIS A 424 11.24 -6.10 8.75
CA HIS A 424 10.02 -6.19 7.95
C HIS A 424 10.15 -7.18 6.79
N LEU A 425 11.31 -7.20 6.12
CA LEU A 425 11.61 -8.22 5.11
C LEU A 425 11.53 -9.64 5.69
N LEU A 426 12.10 -9.88 6.87
CA LEU A 426 12.05 -11.18 7.55
C LEU A 426 10.64 -11.57 7.97
N ILE A 427 9.81 -10.62 8.39
CA ILE A 427 8.38 -10.85 8.68
C ILE A 427 7.67 -11.28 7.39
N MET A 428 7.88 -10.57 6.29
CA MET A 428 7.32 -10.93 4.98
C MET A 428 7.75 -12.32 4.52
N ILE A 429 9.05 -12.66 4.61
CA ILE A 429 9.58 -13.99 4.30
C ILE A 429 8.92 -15.07 5.17
N LYS A 430 8.72 -14.79 6.44
CA LYS A 430 8.04 -15.72 7.37
C LYS A 430 6.59 -15.95 6.96
N ARG A 431 5.89 -14.89 6.56
CA ARG A 431 4.49 -14.99 6.08
C ARG A 431 4.37 -15.90 4.85
N ILE A 432 5.29 -15.78 3.88
CA ILE A 432 5.34 -16.64 2.71
C ILE A 432 5.53 -18.10 3.10
N ARG A 433 6.36 -18.40 4.11
CA ARG A 433 6.67 -19.76 4.55
C ARG A 433 5.60 -20.40 5.44
N LEU A 434 4.82 -19.62 6.16
CA LEU A 434 3.76 -20.15 7.03
C LEU A 434 2.58 -20.73 6.24
N ALA A 435 2.56 -20.49 4.94
CA ALA A 435 1.59 -21.09 4.03
C ALA A 435 2.03 -22.47 3.50
N ASP A 436 3.29 -22.88 3.75
CA ASP A 436 3.81 -24.24 3.46
C ASP A 436 3.34 -25.20 4.57
#